data_0f9423af925b13be2a892c93b280f62d
#
_entry.id   0f9423af925b13be2a892c93b280f62d
#
_cell.length_a   1.000
_cell.length_b   1.000
_cell.length_c   1.000
_cell.angle_alpha   90.00
_cell.angle_beta   90.00
_cell.angle_gamma   90.00
#
_symmetry.space_group_name_H-M   'P 1'
#
loop_
_entity.id
_entity.type
_entity.pdbx_description
1 polymer ?
#
loop_
_entity_poly.entity_id
_entity_poly.type
_entity_poly.pdbx_seq_one_letter_code
_entity_poly.pdbx_strand_id
1 'polypeptide(L)'
;AIVLIEKGKPEVITAPTIQSELGSNFQISGRMSTRETSDVALLIRSGSIAAPMEIIEERTVGPSLGAENIERGFNSVTWGFVALAAFICVYYAVMGLISTLALSVNLLLLIAILSMLQATLTLPGIAAIALTLGMAIDANVLINERIREELRAGAKPQEAISSGFELAWATILDSNITTLIAGLALLMFGSGPVKGFAVVHCLGILTSMFSAVFFSRGIVNLVYGAKKKLEKISIGTIWRGGNTARPAETSGDVTAAISTAVNANTDAK
;
A
#
# COMPACT_ATOMS: atom_id res chain seq x y z
N ALA A 1 23.66 48.56 21.98
CA ALA A 1 22.53 47.76 21.45
C ALA A 1 22.97 46.33 21.24
N ILE A 2 22.09 45.39 21.50
CA ILE A 2 22.24 43.97 21.11
C ILE A 2 21.54 43.82 19.76
N VAL A 3 22.30 43.39 18.78
CA VAL A 3 21.84 43.29 17.39
C VAL A 3 21.89 41.82 16.97
N LEU A 4 20.79 41.33 16.48
CA LEU A 4 20.70 40.04 15.81
C LEU A 4 20.96 40.26 14.31
N ILE A 5 21.89 39.50 13.74
CA ILE A 5 22.16 39.55 12.29
C ILE A 5 21.54 38.29 11.67
N GLU A 6 20.39 38.46 11.09
CA GLU A 6 19.70 37.36 10.38
C GLU A 6 19.69 37.64 8.88
N LYS A 7 20.15 36.69 8.09
CA LYS A 7 20.23 36.79 6.59
C LYS A 7 20.91 38.08 6.11
N GLY A 8 21.92 38.56 6.88
CA GLY A 8 22.66 39.78 6.55
C GLY A 8 21.93 41.09 6.87
N LYS A 9 20.76 41.06 7.50
CA LYS A 9 20.04 42.24 7.97
C LYS A 9 20.22 42.38 9.51
N PRO A 10 20.74 43.50 9.98
CA PRO A 10 20.85 43.76 11.41
C PRO A 10 19.51 44.19 11.98
N GLU A 11 19.00 43.50 12.99
CA GLU A 11 17.81 43.84 13.74
C GLU A 11 18.19 44.12 15.20
N VAL A 12 17.77 45.25 15.75
CA VAL A 12 18.10 45.66 17.13
C VAL A 12 17.09 45.00 18.07
N ILE A 13 17.54 44.01 18.84
CA ILE A 13 16.70 43.31 19.84
C ILE A 13 16.45 44.22 21.04
N THR A 14 17.51 44.85 21.58
CA THR A 14 17.42 45.74 22.73
C THR A 14 18.64 46.68 22.80
N ALA A 15 18.45 47.86 23.38
CA ALA A 15 19.48 48.86 23.52
C ALA A 15 19.67 49.25 25.01
N PRO A 16 20.18 48.34 25.85
CA PRO A 16 20.42 48.66 27.28
C PRO A 16 21.57 49.65 27.45
N THR A 17 21.51 50.49 28.52
CA THR A 17 22.60 51.38 28.91
C THR A 17 23.65 50.56 29.64
N ILE A 18 24.91 50.66 29.20
CA ILE A 18 26.04 49.97 29.85
C ILE A 18 26.43 50.78 31.06
N GLN A 19 26.39 50.22 32.29
CA GLN A 19 26.67 50.83 33.52
C GLN A 19 28.09 50.54 34.05
N SER A 20 28.72 49.48 33.62
CA SER A 20 30.04 49.01 33.99
C SER A 20 30.69 48.21 32.85
N GLU A 21 31.98 47.90 33.00
CA GLU A 21 32.68 47.03 32.07
C GLU A 21 32.00 45.67 32.02
N LEU A 22 31.81 45.16 30.77
CA LEU A 22 31.17 43.87 30.52
C LEU A 22 32.22 42.76 30.65
N GLY A 23 32.01 41.86 31.60
CA GLY A 23 32.78 40.62 31.69
C GLY A 23 32.24 39.50 30.76
N SER A 24 32.79 38.30 30.95
CA SER A 24 32.32 37.11 30.21
C SER A 24 30.86 36.73 30.53
N ASN A 25 30.38 37.14 31.70
CA ASN A 25 28.99 36.97 32.13
C ASN A 25 28.41 38.35 32.47
N PHE A 26 27.30 38.71 31.87
CA PHE A 26 26.60 39.95 32.14
C PHE A 26 25.09 39.73 32.23
N GLN A 27 24.43 40.60 32.99
CA GLN A 27 22.98 40.55 33.17
C GLN A 27 22.34 41.79 32.56
N ILE A 28 21.27 41.61 31.84
CA ILE A 28 20.44 42.68 31.32
C ILE A 28 19.28 42.88 32.31
N SER A 29 19.22 44.06 32.93
CA SER A 29 18.15 44.43 33.85
C SER A 29 17.51 45.73 33.42
N GLY A 30 16.18 45.87 33.63
CA GLY A 30 15.43 47.07 33.25
C GLY A 30 13.98 46.98 33.68
N ARG A 31 13.19 48.02 33.38
CA ARG A 31 11.74 48.05 33.58
C ARG A 31 11.06 47.29 32.42
N MET A 32 11.17 45.99 32.42
CA MET A 32 10.53 45.12 31.44
C MET A 32 9.46 44.27 32.11
N SER A 33 8.38 44.01 31.45
CA SER A 33 7.39 43.02 31.87
C SER A 33 7.96 41.61 31.79
N THR A 34 7.39 40.67 32.51
CA THR A 34 7.80 39.25 32.46
C THR A 34 7.75 38.67 31.04
N ARG A 35 6.80 39.14 30.24
CA ARG A 35 6.63 38.71 28.85
C ARG A 35 7.73 39.24 27.96
N GLU A 36 8.03 40.56 28.04
CA GLU A 36 9.14 41.18 27.30
C GLU A 36 10.49 40.58 27.66
N THR A 37 10.72 40.28 28.94
CA THR A 37 11.96 39.62 29.39
C THR A 37 12.09 38.21 28.78
N SER A 38 10.99 37.47 28.73
CA SER A 38 10.96 36.15 28.10
C SER A 38 11.22 36.20 26.60
N ASP A 39 10.63 37.18 25.91
CA ASP A 39 10.79 37.37 24.46
C ASP A 39 12.24 37.78 24.12
N VAL A 40 12.84 38.71 24.87
CA VAL A 40 14.25 39.12 24.72
C VAL A 40 15.19 37.94 24.98
N ALA A 41 14.94 37.16 26.03
CA ALA A 41 15.74 35.98 26.35
C ALA A 41 15.66 34.92 25.25
N LEU A 42 14.48 34.72 24.68
CA LEU A 42 14.24 33.79 23.55
C LEU A 42 15.00 34.25 22.29
N LEU A 43 14.92 35.55 21.95
CA LEU A 43 15.61 36.15 20.81
C LEU A 43 17.14 36.07 20.92
N ILE A 44 17.68 36.33 22.09
CA ILE A 44 19.12 36.21 22.34
C ILE A 44 19.59 34.77 22.29
N ARG A 45 18.75 33.84 22.78
CA ARG A 45 19.05 32.41 22.73
C ARG A 45 18.96 31.86 21.31
N SER A 46 18.00 32.30 20.50
CA SER A 46 17.86 31.93 19.09
C SER A 46 19.02 32.46 18.24
N GLY A 47 19.51 33.67 18.53
CA GLY A 47 20.66 34.24 17.84
C GLY A 47 22.01 33.57 18.14
N SER A 48 22.08 32.70 19.15
CA SER A 48 23.28 31.88 19.43
C SER A 48 23.36 30.61 18.58
N ILE A 49 22.38 30.33 17.72
CA ILE A 49 22.37 29.17 16.83
C ILE A 49 23.31 29.45 15.66
N ALA A 50 24.36 28.64 15.53
CA ALA A 50 25.44 28.85 14.57
C ALA A 50 25.06 28.60 13.11
N ALA A 51 23.86 28.07 12.81
CA ALA A 51 23.37 27.80 11.46
C ALA A 51 22.05 28.56 11.22
N PRO A 52 21.89 29.23 10.08
CA PRO A 52 20.61 29.83 9.70
C PRO A 52 19.55 28.73 9.57
N MET A 53 18.43 28.85 10.28
CA MET A 53 17.29 27.97 10.15
C MET A 53 16.29 28.58 9.16
N GLU A 54 15.94 27.83 8.14
CA GLU A 54 14.80 28.12 7.29
C GLU A 54 13.64 27.19 7.66
N ILE A 55 12.46 27.78 7.85
CA ILE A 55 11.24 26.99 8.00
C ILE A 55 10.92 26.40 6.62
N ILE A 56 11.20 25.11 6.44
CA ILE A 56 10.98 24.41 5.18
C ILE A 56 9.49 24.11 5.00
N GLU A 57 8.79 23.82 6.08
CA GLU A 57 7.34 23.52 6.06
C GLU A 57 6.71 23.94 7.40
N GLU A 58 5.70 24.77 7.35
CA GLU A 58 4.82 25.08 8.48
C GLU A 58 3.41 24.65 8.14
N ARG A 59 2.87 23.68 8.88
CA ARG A 59 1.50 23.21 8.74
C ARG A 59 0.75 23.35 10.03
N THR A 60 -0.08 24.37 10.10
CA THR A 60 -1.04 24.53 11.19
C THR A 60 -2.40 23.96 10.75
N VAL A 61 -2.67 22.71 11.09
CA VAL A 61 -4.00 22.10 10.88
C VAL A 61 -4.78 22.25 12.18
N GLY A 62 -5.84 23.06 12.13
CA GLY A 62 -6.74 23.18 13.28
C GLY A 62 -7.43 21.84 13.60
N PRO A 63 -7.76 21.57 14.88
CA PRO A 63 -8.39 20.31 15.30
C PRO A 63 -9.70 20.01 14.56
N SER A 64 -10.46 21.03 14.20
CA SER A 64 -11.73 20.88 13.45
C SER A 64 -11.53 20.41 12.02
N LEU A 65 -10.52 20.94 11.31
CA LEU A 65 -10.22 20.52 9.93
C LEU A 65 -9.64 19.09 9.91
N GLY A 66 -8.89 18.71 10.94
CA GLY A 66 -8.40 17.34 11.09
C GLY A 66 -9.53 16.34 11.24
N ALA A 67 -10.49 16.61 12.13
CA ALA A 67 -11.66 15.75 12.37
C ALA A 67 -12.54 15.59 11.11
N GLU A 68 -12.85 16.69 10.42
CA GLU A 68 -13.65 16.67 9.19
C GLU A 68 -12.96 15.87 8.06
N ASN A 69 -11.66 16.02 7.89
CA ASN A 69 -10.91 15.28 6.88
C ASN A 69 -10.84 13.78 7.18
N ILE A 70 -10.72 13.40 8.46
CA ILE A 70 -10.75 11.99 8.89
C ILE A 70 -12.12 11.39 8.62
N GLU A 71 -13.19 12.09 8.98
CA GLU A 71 -14.55 11.62 8.74
C GLU A 71 -14.85 11.44 7.26
N ARG A 72 -14.54 12.44 6.43
CA ARG A 72 -14.72 12.36 4.98
C ARG A 72 -13.88 11.24 4.36
N GLY A 73 -12.62 11.09 4.80
CA GLY A 73 -11.73 10.04 4.33
C GLY A 73 -12.24 8.65 4.71
N PHE A 74 -12.67 8.46 5.95
CA PHE A 74 -13.24 7.20 6.43
C PHE A 74 -14.53 6.83 5.68
N ASN A 75 -15.43 7.78 5.49
CA ASN A 75 -16.65 7.57 4.72
C ASN A 75 -16.35 7.18 3.27
N SER A 76 -15.39 7.84 2.62
CA SER A 76 -15.00 7.52 1.24
C SER A 76 -14.42 6.11 1.11
N VAL A 77 -13.55 5.71 2.03
CA VAL A 77 -12.97 4.34 2.07
C VAL A 77 -14.07 3.31 2.33
N THR A 78 -14.98 3.57 3.25
CA THR A 78 -16.07 2.66 3.60
C THR A 78 -17.03 2.45 2.43
N TRP A 79 -17.50 3.52 1.80
CA TRP A 79 -18.40 3.42 0.64
C TRP A 79 -17.69 2.81 -0.57
N GLY A 80 -16.42 3.14 -0.79
CA GLY A 80 -15.59 2.50 -1.80
C GLY A 80 -15.45 1.00 -1.58
N PHE A 81 -15.19 0.58 -0.34
CA PHE A 81 -15.12 -0.84 0.03
C PHE A 81 -16.46 -1.56 -0.20
N VAL A 82 -17.58 -0.98 0.23
CA VAL A 82 -18.92 -1.58 0.04
C VAL A 82 -19.25 -1.74 -1.44
N ALA A 83 -18.99 -0.72 -2.26
CA ALA A 83 -19.23 -0.78 -3.69
C ALA A 83 -18.40 -1.88 -4.38
N LEU A 84 -17.10 -1.96 -4.05
CA LEU A 84 -16.19 -2.97 -4.57
C LEU A 84 -16.58 -4.38 -4.10
N ALA A 85 -16.91 -4.55 -2.83
CA ALA A 85 -17.38 -5.81 -2.27
C ALA A 85 -18.64 -6.31 -2.96
N ALA A 86 -19.63 -5.41 -3.16
CA ALA A 86 -20.86 -5.74 -3.88
C ALA A 86 -20.57 -6.16 -5.32
N PHE A 87 -19.71 -5.41 -6.03
CA PHE A 87 -19.33 -5.75 -7.40
C PHE A 87 -18.67 -7.14 -7.49
N ILE A 88 -17.70 -7.44 -6.62
CA ILE A 88 -16.99 -8.72 -6.60
C ILE A 88 -17.92 -9.87 -6.24
N CYS A 89 -18.82 -9.68 -5.26
CA CYS A 89 -19.80 -10.70 -4.89
C CYS A 89 -20.76 -11.02 -6.03
N VAL A 90 -21.25 -10.01 -6.76
CA VAL A 90 -22.13 -10.22 -7.93
C VAL A 90 -21.38 -10.89 -9.06
N TYR A 91 -20.13 -10.48 -9.32
CA TYR A 91 -19.37 -10.98 -10.47
C TYR A 91 -18.81 -12.40 -10.28
N TYR A 92 -18.32 -12.74 -9.07
CA TYR A 92 -17.68 -14.02 -8.76
C TYR A 92 -18.52 -14.94 -7.87
N ALA A 93 -19.71 -14.53 -7.46
CA ALA A 93 -20.61 -15.29 -6.60
C ALA A 93 -19.92 -15.77 -5.29
N VAL A 94 -19.88 -17.09 -5.02
CA VAL A 94 -19.29 -17.60 -3.76
C VAL A 94 -17.79 -17.30 -3.67
N MET A 95 -17.05 -17.40 -4.76
CA MET A 95 -15.62 -17.01 -4.76
C MET A 95 -15.47 -15.52 -4.51
N GLY A 96 -16.40 -14.67 -4.97
CA GLY A 96 -16.47 -13.25 -4.64
C GLY A 96 -16.69 -12.98 -3.17
N LEU A 97 -17.55 -13.76 -2.52
CA LEU A 97 -17.78 -13.66 -1.08
C LEU A 97 -16.50 -14.00 -0.28
N ILE A 98 -15.78 -15.03 -0.69
CA ILE A 98 -14.49 -15.41 -0.09
C ILE A 98 -13.45 -14.30 -0.28
N SER A 99 -13.36 -13.74 -1.49
CA SER A 99 -12.46 -12.61 -1.78
C SER A 99 -12.81 -11.37 -0.95
N THR A 100 -14.10 -11.06 -0.77
CA THR A 100 -14.57 -9.95 0.08
C THR A 100 -14.21 -10.18 1.55
N LEU A 101 -14.33 -11.42 2.04
CA LEU A 101 -13.94 -11.76 3.41
C LEU A 101 -12.43 -11.62 3.59
N ALA A 102 -11.63 -12.08 2.62
CA ALA A 102 -10.18 -11.90 2.63
C ALA A 102 -9.79 -10.41 2.63
N LEU A 103 -10.50 -9.60 1.85
CA LEU A 103 -10.30 -8.15 1.81
C LEU A 103 -10.65 -7.47 3.14
N SER A 104 -11.73 -7.91 3.80
CA SER A 104 -12.12 -7.42 5.13
C SER A 104 -11.04 -7.73 6.17
N VAL A 105 -10.49 -8.95 6.14
CA VAL A 105 -9.39 -9.36 7.03
C VAL A 105 -8.12 -8.56 6.72
N ASN A 106 -7.82 -8.30 5.44
CA ASN A 106 -6.70 -7.43 5.07
C ASN A 106 -6.82 -6.04 5.69
N LEU A 107 -7.99 -5.41 5.57
CA LEU A 107 -8.24 -4.08 6.13
C LEU A 107 -8.11 -4.08 7.66
N LEU A 108 -8.68 -5.09 8.33
CA LEU A 108 -8.55 -5.26 9.78
C LEU A 108 -7.09 -5.45 10.22
N LEU A 109 -6.33 -6.27 9.49
CA LEU A 109 -4.91 -6.52 9.75
C LEU A 109 -4.09 -5.23 9.58
N LEU A 110 -4.33 -4.48 8.51
CA LEU A 110 -3.66 -3.21 8.26
C LEU A 110 -3.94 -2.21 9.37
N ILE A 111 -5.21 -2.03 9.77
CA ILE A 111 -5.60 -1.13 10.86
C ILE A 111 -4.97 -1.59 12.19
N ALA A 112 -4.98 -2.89 12.47
CA ALA A 112 -4.39 -3.46 13.68
C ALA A 112 -2.89 -3.18 13.76
N ILE A 113 -2.14 -3.39 12.67
CA ILE A 113 -0.69 -3.12 12.63
C ILE A 113 -0.41 -1.61 12.76
N LEU A 114 -1.15 -0.75 12.06
CA LEU A 114 -1.01 0.70 12.19
C LEU A 114 -1.28 1.17 13.62
N SER A 115 -2.30 0.61 14.28
CA SER A 115 -2.62 0.89 15.68
C SER A 115 -1.52 0.41 16.62
N MET A 116 -0.98 -0.78 16.40
CA MET A 116 0.12 -1.33 17.21
C MET A 116 1.40 -0.49 17.09
N LEU A 117 1.69 0.02 15.90
CA LEU A 117 2.83 0.91 15.64
C LEU A 117 2.59 2.36 16.08
N GLN A 118 1.40 2.68 16.61
CA GLN A 118 1.01 4.06 16.97
C GLN A 118 1.22 5.04 15.81
N ALA A 119 1.04 4.58 14.57
CA ALA A 119 1.28 5.38 13.38
C ALA A 119 0.23 6.49 13.26
N THR A 120 0.67 7.73 13.11
CA THR A 120 -0.23 8.87 12.90
C THR A 120 -0.84 8.80 11.51
N LEU A 121 -2.18 8.73 11.46
CA LEU A 121 -2.91 8.68 10.20
C LEU A 121 -3.01 10.09 9.61
N THR A 122 -2.28 10.34 8.53
CA THR A 122 -2.34 11.57 7.75
C THR A 122 -3.32 11.45 6.59
N LEU A 123 -3.75 12.56 5.97
CA LEU A 123 -4.58 12.51 4.74
C LEU A 123 -3.97 11.63 3.64
N PRO A 124 -2.68 11.76 3.28
CA PRO A 124 -2.04 10.83 2.37
C PRO A 124 -2.04 9.38 2.87
N GLY A 125 -1.97 9.15 4.18
CA GLY A 125 -2.09 7.82 4.77
C GLY A 125 -3.47 7.20 4.54
N ILE A 126 -4.55 7.97 4.66
CA ILE A 126 -5.91 7.52 4.33
C ILE A 126 -6.02 7.18 2.83
N ALA A 127 -5.43 8.00 1.95
CA ALA A 127 -5.37 7.72 0.52
C ALA A 127 -4.59 6.42 0.23
N ALA A 128 -3.51 6.14 0.99
CA ALA A 128 -2.77 4.88 0.89
C ALA A 128 -3.62 3.66 1.29
N ILE A 129 -4.52 3.78 2.28
CA ILE A 129 -5.46 2.70 2.62
C ILE A 129 -6.38 2.41 1.43
N ALA A 130 -6.95 3.44 0.79
CA ALA A 130 -7.80 3.27 -0.38
C ALA A 130 -7.04 2.62 -1.55
N LEU A 131 -5.80 3.05 -1.80
CA LEU A 131 -4.93 2.45 -2.83
C LEU A 131 -4.62 0.99 -2.53
N THR A 132 -4.30 0.66 -1.28
CA THR A 132 -4.01 -0.71 -0.85
C THR A 132 -5.22 -1.62 -1.01
N LEU A 133 -6.44 -1.13 -0.73
CA LEU A 133 -7.67 -1.87 -1.00
C LEU A 133 -7.80 -2.21 -2.49
N GLY A 134 -7.51 -1.26 -3.38
CA GLY A 134 -7.52 -1.50 -4.83
C GLY A 134 -6.54 -2.61 -5.25
N MET A 135 -5.31 -2.58 -4.75
CA MET A 135 -4.30 -3.62 -5.04
C MET A 135 -4.64 -4.98 -4.42
N ALA A 136 -5.23 -4.99 -3.22
CA ALA A 136 -5.65 -6.24 -2.56
C ALA A 136 -6.81 -6.92 -3.32
N ILE A 137 -7.69 -6.13 -3.91
CA ILE A 137 -8.74 -6.63 -4.80
C ILE A 137 -8.14 -7.27 -6.05
N ASP A 138 -7.18 -6.59 -6.68
CA ASP A 138 -6.54 -7.08 -7.90
C ASP A 138 -5.91 -8.46 -7.70
N ALA A 139 -5.22 -8.68 -6.58
CA ALA A 139 -4.68 -9.99 -6.23
C ALA A 139 -5.77 -11.09 -6.16
N ASN A 140 -6.92 -10.80 -5.52
CA ASN A 140 -8.03 -11.75 -5.43
C ASN A 140 -8.71 -11.97 -6.78
N VAL A 141 -8.87 -10.92 -7.59
CA VAL A 141 -9.40 -11.01 -8.96
C VAL A 141 -8.49 -11.87 -9.84
N LEU A 142 -7.18 -11.67 -9.75
CA LEU A 142 -6.21 -12.46 -10.51
C LEU A 142 -6.30 -13.95 -10.16
N ILE A 143 -6.41 -14.30 -8.88
CA ILE A 143 -6.62 -15.69 -8.45
C ILE A 143 -7.91 -16.25 -9.06
N ASN A 144 -9.01 -15.51 -8.94
CA ASN A 144 -10.30 -15.93 -9.45
C ASN A 144 -10.31 -16.11 -10.98
N GLU A 145 -9.65 -15.22 -11.72
CA GLU A 145 -9.55 -15.36 -13.19
C GLU A 145 -8.63 -16.51 -13.59
N ARG A 146 -7.53 -16.77 -12.88
CA ARG A 146 -6.71 -17.96 -13.14
C ARG A 146 -7.49 -19.26 -12.91
N ILE A 147 -8.29 -19.33 -11.83
CA ILE A 147 -9.18 -20.48 -11.61
C ILE A 147 -10.20 -20.62 -12.77
N ARG A 148 -10.75 -19.50 -13.27
CA ARG A 148 -11.66 -19.53 -14.44
C ARG A 148 -10.96 -19.99 -15.72
N GLU A 149 -9.72 -19.56 -15.95
CA GLU A 149 -8.92 -20.01 -17.10
C GLU A 149 -8.71 -21.52 -17.08
N GLU A 150 -8.31 -22.08 -15.94
CA GLU A 150 -8.14 -23.52 -15.76
C GLU A 150 -9.46 -24.30 -15.97
N LEU A 151 -10.58 -23.79 -15.44
CA LEU A 151 -11.90 -24.38 -15.68
C LEU A 151 -12.32 -24.32 -17.16
N ARG A 152 -11.96 -23.25 -17.89
CA ARG A 152 -12.20 -23.14 -19.34
C ARG A 152 -11.34 -24.12 -20.13
N ALA A 153 -10.10 -24.39 -19.66
CA ALA A 153 -9.21 -25.38 -20.23
C ALA A 153 -9.67 -26.83 -19.99
N GLY A 154 -10.71 -27.03 -19.15
CA GLY A 154 -11.27 -28.34 -18.88
C GLY A 154 -10.69 -29.05 -17.65
N ALA A 155 -9.90 -28.36 -16.83
CA ALA A 155 -9.39 -28.89 -15.58
C ALA A 155 -10.54 -29.22 -14.60
N LYS A 156 -10.35 -30.24 -13.77
CA LYS A 156 -11.30 -30.55 -12.70
C LYS A 156 -11.34 -29.40 -11.68
N PRO A 157 -12.50 -29.16 -11.03
CA PRO A 157 -12.69 -28.06 -10.12
C PRO A 157 -11.61 -27.94 -9.02
N GLN A 158 -11.17 -29.05 -8.44
CA GLN A 158 -10.14 -29.08 -7.40
C GLN A 158 -8.74 -28.75 -7.96
N GLU A 159 -8.42 -29.29 -9.15
CA GLU A 159 -7.17 -29.00 -9.86
C GLU A 159 -7.13 -27.52 -10.28
N ALA A 160 -8.23 -27.00 -10.82
CA ALA A 160 -8.35 -25.60 -11.23
C ALA A 160 -8.13 -24.63 -10.05
N ILE A 161 -8.61 -24.94 -8.84
CA ILE A 161 -8.33 -24.16 -7.64
C ILE A 161 -6.83 -24.18 -7.34
N SER A 162 -6.21 -25.38 -7.25
CA SER A 162 -4.80 -25.49 -6.89
C SER A 162 -3.90 -24.77 -7.89
N SER A 163 -4.08 -25.08 -9.18
CA SER A 163 -3.31 -24.46 -10.28
C SER A 163 -3.55 -22.95 -10.37
N GLY A 164 -4.79 -22.49 -10.18
CA GLY A 164 -5.12 -21.07 -10.19
C GLY A 164 -4.39 -20.28 -9.11
N PHE A 165 -4.31 -20.81 -7.89
CA PHE A 165 -3.52 -20.18 -6.82
C PHE A 165 -2.03 -20.21 -7.10
N GLU A 166 -1.47 -21.31 -7.62
CA GLU A 166 -0.05 -21.43 -7.94
C GLU A 166 0.37 -20.50 -9.09
N LEU A 167 -0.40 -20.44 -10.16
CA LEU A 167 -0.13 -19.56 -11.29
C LEU A 167 -0.28 -18.07 -10.94
N ALA A 168 -1.28 -17.72 -10.12
CA ALA A 168 -1.47 -16.36 -9.67
C ALA A 168 -0.37 -15.90 -8.71
N TRP A 169 0.16 -16.82 -7.88
CA TRP A 169 1.16 -16.50 -6.85
C TRP A 169 2.39 -15.79 -7.41
N ALA A 170 2.98 -16.32 -8.48
CA ALA A 170 4.18 -15.75 -9.10
C ALA A 170 3.94 -14.30 -9.56
N THR A 171 2.81 -14.06 -10.21
CA THR A 171 2.45 -12.72 -10.71
C THR A 171 2.15 -11.75 -9.57
N ILE A 172 1.44 -12.20 -8.53
CA ILE A 172 1.13 -11.40 -7.34
C ILE A 172 2.43 -11.04 -6.60
N LEU A 173 3.34 -11.98 -6.45
CA LEU A 173 4.62 -11.76 -5.78
C LEU A 173 5.47 -10.73 -6.54
N ASP A 174 5.62 -10.90 -7.85
CA ASP A 174 6.43 -10.02 -8.70
C ASP A 174 5.92 -8.57 -8.68
N SER A 175 4.62 -8.37 -8.89
CA SER A 175 4.01 -7.03 -8.86
C SER A 175 4.11 -6.36 -7.48
N ASN A 176 3.88 -7.12 -6.41
CA ASN A 176 3.94 -6.59 -5.05
C ASN A 176 5.38 -6.28 -4.60
N ILE A 177 6.37 -7.09 -5.00
CA ILE A 177 7.79 -6.78 -4.73
C ILE A 177 8.19 -5.48 -5.42
N THR A 178 7.85 -5.32 -6.70
CA THR A 178 8.14 -4.09 -7.45
C THR A 178 7.52 -2.86 -6.77
N THR A 179 6.26 -2.96 -6.37
CA THR A 179 5.54 -1.89 -5.68
C THR A 179 6.11 -1.63 -4.28
N LEU A 180 6.53 -2.69 -3.56
CA LEU A 180 7.17 -2.56 -2.25
C LEU A 180 8.51 -1.84 -2.34
N ILE A 181 9.33 -2.10 -3.36
CA ILE A 181 10.59 -1.39 -3.61
C ILE A 181 10.32 0.11 -3.80
N ALA A 182 9.31 0.48 -4.59
CA ALA A 182 8.90 1.87 -4.76
C ALA A 182 8.42 2.49 -3.44
N GLY A 183 7.63 1.75 -2.65
CA GLY A 183 7.18 2.18 -1.33
C GLY A 183 8.34 2.39 -0.35
N LEU A 184 9.32 1.51 -0.33
CA LEU A 184 10.52 1.64 0.50
C LEU A 184 11.38 2.84 0.07
N ALA A 185 11.51 3.10 -1.23
CA ALA A 185 12.18 4.31 -1.71
C ALA A 185 11.47 5.58 -1.22
N LEU A 186 10.14 5.62 -1.28
CA LEU A 186 9.35 6.73 -0.70
C LEU A 186 9.51 6.84 0.81
N LEU A 187 9.68 5.73 1.52
CA LEU A 187 9.90 5.73 2.98
C LEU A 187 11.27 6.28 3.34
N MET A 188 12.31 5.98 2.54
CA MET A 188 13.69 6.42 2.78
C MET A 188 13.90 7.89 2.37
N PHE A 189 13.39 8.29 1.22
CA PHE A 189 13.64 9.62 0.66
C PHE A 189 12.47 10.60 0.86
N GLY A 190 11.31 10.11 1.24
CA GLY A 190 10.13 10.94 1.50
C GLY A 190 10.26 11.79 2.75
N SER A 191 9.62 12.96 2.76
CA SER A 191 9.53 13.86 3.91
C SER A 191 8.07 14.08 4.31
N GLY A 192 7.86 14.41 5.59
CA GLY A 192 6.55 14.78 6.12
C GLY A 192 5.42 13.83 5.74
N PRO A 193 4.36 14.33 5.07
CA PRO A 193 3.17 13.54 4.73
C PRO A 193 3.42 12.37 3.78
N VAL A 194 4.44 12.47 2.91
CA VAL A 194 4.82 11.40 1.97
C VAL A 194 5.33 10.17 2.72
N LYS A 195 6.05 10.38 3.81
CA LYS A 195 6.53 9.29 4.66
C LYS A 195 5.38 8.54 5.32
N GLY A 196 4.34 9.27 5.79
CA GLY A 196 3.13 8.66 6.33
C GLY A 196 2.38 7.80 5.30
N PHE A 197 2.26 8.29 4.06
CA PHE A 197 1.74 7.50 2.94
C PHE A 197 2.56 6.22 2.73
N ALA A 198 3.89 6.34 2.66
CA ALA A 198 4.78 5.21 2.38
C ALA A 198 4.70 4.10 3.45
N VAL A 199 4.60 4.46 4.73
CA VAL A 199 4.41 3.50 5.84
C VAL A 199 3.14 2.68 5.63
N VAL A 200 1.99 3.35 5.44
CA VAL A 200 0.70 2.68 5.24
C VAL A 200 0.72 1.82 3.99
N HIS A 201 1.31 2.31 2.90
CA HIS A 201 1.41 1.60 1.64
C HIS A 201 2.27 0.33 1.74
N CYS A 202 3.46 0.40 2.32
CA CYS A 202 4.32 -0.78 2.51
C CYS A 202 3.67 -1.85 3.40
N LEU A 203 3.07 -1.43 4.52
CA LEU A 203 2.35 -2.35 5.40
C LEU A 203 1.14 -2.96 4.70
N GLY A 204 0.42 -2.15 3.93
CA GLY A 204 -0.73 -2.60 3.16
C GLY A 204 -0.39 -3.65 2.11
N ILE A 205 0.75 -3.53 1.43
CA ILE A 205 1.24 -4.56 0.49
C ILE A 205 1.49 -5.88 1.24
N LEU A 206 2.17 -5.85 2.37
CA LEU A 206 2.47 -7.05 3.15
C LEU A 206 1.20 -7.74 3.66
N THR A 207 0.25 -6.97 4.19
CA THR A 207 -1.03 -7.51 4.67
C THR A 207 -1.89 -8.04 3.53
N SER A 208 -1.89 -7.40 2.37
CA SER A 208 -2.65 -7.84 1.19
C SER A 208 -2.11 -9.15 0.63
N MET A 209 -0.79 -9.32 0.54
CA MET A 209 -0.17 -10.58 0.12
C MET A 209 -0.55 -11.72 1.06
N PHE A 210 -0.46 -11.48 2.38
CA PHE A 210 -0.86 -12.48 3.37
C PHE A 210 -2.34 -12.85 3.23
N SER A 211 -3.21 -11.86 3.15
CA SER A 211 -4.66 -12.08 3.09
C SER A 211 -5.10 -12.75 1.78
N ALA A 212 -4.61 -12.29 0.63
CA ALA A 212 -5.01 -12.82 -0.67
C ALA A 212 -4.53 -14.27 -0.87
N VAL A 213 -3.33 -14.61 -0.42
CA VAL A 213 -2.74 -15.92 -0.70
C VAL A 213 -2.99 -16.93 0.42
N PHE A 214 -2.65 -16.58 1.66
CA PHE A 214 -2.76 -17.53 2.77
C PHE A 214 -4.20 -17.61 3.31
N PHE A 215 -4.81 -16.48 3.62
CA PHE A 215 -6.14 -16.46 4.22
C PHE A 215 -7.21 -16.89 3.21
N SER A 216 -7.19 -16.36 2.00
CA SER A 216 -8.13 -16.72 0.93
C SER A 216 -8.03 -18.21 0.58
N ARG A 217 -6.82 -18.75 0.42
CA ARG A 217 -6.58 -20.18 0.17
C ARG A 217 -7.08 -21.05 1.33
N GLY A 218 -6.88 -20.60 2.57
CA GLY A 218 -7.39 -21.28 3.76
C GLY A 218 -8.91 -21.41 3.75
N ILE A 219 -9.64 -20.33 3.45
CA ILE A 219 -11.11 -20.35 3.36
C ILE A 219 -11.59 -21.19 2.18
N VAL A 220 -10.97 -21.06 1.00
CA VAL A 220 -11.31 -21.89 -0.17
C VAL A 220 -11.16 -23.37 0.17
N ASN A 221 -10.08 -23.75 0.85
CA ASN A 221 -9.88 -25.13 1.29
C ASN A 221 -10.92 -25.56 2.34
N LEU A 222 -11.33 -24.68 3.24
CA LEU A 222 -12.38 -24.97 4.22
C LEU A 222 -13.74 -25.20 3.55
N VAL A 223 -14.10 -24.37 2.56
CA VAL A 223 -15.40 -24.41 1.89
C VAL A 223 -15.47 -25.53 0.85
N TYR A 224 -14.41 -25.73 0.09
CA TYR A 224 -14.37 -26.66 -1.05
C TYR A 224 -13.53 -27.92 -0.77
N GLY A 225 -12.56 -27.89 0.14
CA GLY A 225 -11.68 -29.03 0.43
C GLY A 225 -12.35 -30.16 1.19
N ALA A 226 -13.42 -29.91 1.95
CA ALA A 226 -14.17 -30.94 2.66
C ALA A 226 -14.99 -31.85 1.74
N LYS A 227 -15.20 -31.48 0.48
CA LYS A 227 -15.97 -32.27 -0.49
C LYS A 227 -15.07 -33.18 -1.31
N LYS A 228 -15.16 -34.50 -1.13
CA LYS A 228 -14.36 -35.52 -1.87
C LYS A 228 -14.52 -35.48 -3.40
N LYS A 229 -15.62 -34.94 -3.94
CA LYS A 229 -15.85 -34.68 -5.38
C LYS A 229 -16.58 -33.37 -5.51
N LEU A 230 -15.92 -32.36 -6.06
CA LEU A 230 -16.51 -31.09 -6.48
C LEU A 230 -17.00 -31.25 -7.93
N GLU A 231 -18.32 -31.22 -8.12
CA GLU A 231 -18.89 -31.26 -9.49
C GLU A 231 -18.89 -29.85 -10.12
N LYS A 232 -19.05 -28.80 -9.32
CA LYS A 232 -19.10 -27.39 -9.79
C LYS A 232 -18.55 -26.44 -8.74
N ILE A 233 -17.87 -25.38 -9.20
CA ILE A 233 -17.46 -24.23 -8.41
C ILE A 233 -18.36 -23.05 -8.77
N SER A 234 -18.85 -22.34 -7.75
CA SER A 234 -19.61 -21.10 -7.94
C SER A 234 -18.65 -19.92 -8.05
N ILE A 235 -18.25 -19.60 -9.28
CA ILE A 235 -17.30 -18.51 -9.62
C ILE A 235 -17.92 -17.51 -10.63
N GLY A 236 -19.25 -17.39 -10.64
CA GLY A 236 -19.99 -16.55 -11.57
C GLY A 236 -20.10 -17.16 -12.98
N THR A 237 -20.53 -16.36 -13.95
CA THR A 237 -20.68 -16.80 -15.34
C THR A 237 -19.33 -17.03 -16.00
N ILE A 238 -19.01 -18.29 -16.28
CA ILE A 238 -17.85 -18.64 -17.12
C ILE A 238 -18.27 -18.38 -18.56
N TRP A 239 -17.84 -17.26 -19.14
CA TRP A 239 -18.01 -17.06 -20.58
C TRP A 239 -17.14 -18.07 -21.33
N ARG A 240 -17.79 -19.06 -21.95
CA ARG A 240 -17.14 -19.95 -22.90
C ARG A 240 -17.09 -19.19 -24.23
N GLY A 241 -15.99 -18.50 -24.47
CA GLY A 241 -15.64 -17.99 -25.80
C GLY A 241 -15.79 -19.15 -26.78
N GLY A 242 -16.48 -18.89 -27.91
CA GLY A 242 -16.83 -19.92 -28.85
C GLY A 242 -15.65 -20.84 -29.17
N ASN A 243 -15.93 -22.11 -29.11
CA ASN A 243 -15.17 -23.30 -29.51
C ASN A 243 -13.79 -23.04 -30.17
N THR A 244 -12.82 -22.64 -29.41
CA THR A 244 -11.42 -22.90 -29.71
C THR A 244 -11.03 -24.13 -28.88
N ALA A 245 -11.53 -25.26 -29.25
CA ALA A 245 -10.92 -26.54 -28.91
C ALA A 245 -9.45 -26.38 -29.36
N ARG A 246 -8.52 -26.29 -28.42
CA ARG A 246 -7.12 -26.61 -28.71
C ARG A 246 -7.18 -28.01 -29.34
N PRO A 247 -6.67 -28.21 -30.55
CA PRO A 247 -6.49 -29.55 -31.03
C PRO A 247 -5.65 -30.28 -29.98
N ALA A 248 -6.13 -31.40 -29.49
CA ALA A 248 -5.33 -32.28 -28.69
C ALA A 248 -4.06 -32.54 -29.52
N GLU A 249 -2.93 -32.01 -29.06
CA GLU A 249 -1.62 -32.43 -29.53
C GLU A 249 -1.52 -33.90 -29.13
N THR A 250 -2.00 -34.75 -29.99
CA THR A 250 -1.73 -36.18 -29.96
C THR A 250 -0.20 -36.27 -30.17
N SER A 251 0.51 -36.63 -29.12
CA SER A 251 1.94 -36.94 -29.15
C SER A 251 2.27 -38.05 -30.18
N GLY A 252 1.29 -38.60 -30.85
CA GLY A 252 1.40 -39.53 -31.98
C GLY A 252 1.79 -38.87 -33.29
N ASP A 253 1.33 -37.64 -33.57
CA ASP A 253 1.53 -37.04 -34.90
C ASP A 253 2.97 -36.50 -35.08
N VAL A 254 3.64 -36.08 -34.03
CA VAL A 254 5.03 -35.63 -34.12
C VAL A 254 5.97 -36.80 -34.37
N THR A 255 5.68 -37.97 -33.78
CA THR A 255 6.48 -39.19 -33.99
C THR A 255 6.27 -39.72 -35.40
N ALA A 256 5.05 -39.65 -35.94
CA ALA A 256 4.74 -40.03 -37.31
C ALA A 256 5.39 -39.10 -38.35
N ALA A 257 5.37 -37.79 -38.10
CA ALA A 257 6.03 -36.79 -38.97
C ALA A 257 7.57 -36.94 -38.98
N ILE A 258 8.19 -37.22 -37.85
CA ILE A 258 9.61 -37.47 -37.75
C ILE A 258 10.00 -38.78 -38.44
N SER A 259 9.21 -39.86 -38.31
CA SER A 259 9.50 -41.13 -38.97
C SER A 259 9.38 -41.04 -40.51
N THR A 260 8.42 -40.24 -40.99
CA THR A 260 8.25 -40.01 -42.45
C THR A 260 9.39 -39.17 -43.03
N ALA A 261 9.87 -38.17 -42.28
CA ALA A 261 10.99 -37.34 -42.69
C ALA A 261 12.34 -38.09 -42.66
N VAL A 262 12.53 -39.02 -41.73
CA VAL A 262 13.74 -39.87 -41.65
C VAL A 262 13.76 -40.88 -42.79
N ASN A 263 12.64 -41.51 -43.15
CA ASN A 263 12.57 -42.47 -44.28
C ASN A 263 12.76 -41.79 -45.62
N ALA A 264 12.22 -40.57 -45.82
CA ALA A 264 12.42 -39.83 -47.08
C ALA A 264 13.88 -39.45 -47.34
N ASN A 265 14.68 -39.35 -46.29
CA ASN A 265 16.11 -38.98 -46.40
C ASN A 265 17.05 -40.22 -46.55
N THR A 266 16.50 -41.45 -46.36
CA THR A 266 17.24 -42.71 -46.58
C THR A 266 17.10 -43.23 -47.99
N ASP A 267 16.05 -42.88 -48.71
CA ASP A 267 15.80 -43.28 -50.10
C ASP A 267 16.43 -42.34 -51.14
N ALA A 268 17.08 -41.28 -50.70
CA ALA A 268 17.75 -40.30 -51.59
C ALA A 268 19.28 -40.43 -51.63
N LYS A 269 19.84 -41.59 -51.22
CA LYS A 269 21.28 -41.86 -51.34
C LYS A 269 21.57 -43.07 -52.21
#